data_fa943c0af4f4c12074e1065c48cbcf17
#
_entry.id   fa943c0af4f4c12074e1065c48cbcf17
#
_cell.length_a   1.000
_cell.length_b   1.000
_cell.length_c   1.000
_cell.angle_alpha   90.00
_cell.angle_beta   90.00
_cell.angle_gamma   90.00
#
_symmetry.space_group_name_H-M   'P 1'
#
loop_
_entity.id
_entity.type
_entity.pdbx_description
1 polymer ?
#
loop_
_entity_poly.entity_id
_entity_poly.type
_entity_poly.pdbx_seq_one_letter_code
_entity_poly.pdbx_strand_id
1 'polypeptide(L)'
;GVTHFFLVTYAGATIDATMKNGPLLVVGGWVGTRAAGLYRLASQISQSLSKLSTLLTRSVYAEVARVRVTSEQAEFRKLALQTSMIAGLAGLVVVGIALVAGKQLLGLIGGDAFEGGAAILVPLAIAASFDLASVAFEPVLHSTGRARLSLTARLIAVAALGIGLVLFIPLGPSGAAWAVAMAGFVSYVAMGVMAWRTLQKIKREEIVPEQEEGGSTEA
;
A
#
# COMPACT_ATOMS: atom_id res chain seq x y z
N GLY A 1 -1.44 -24.77 13.99
CA GLY A 1 -2.74 -24.80 14.55
C GLY A 1 -3.56 -23.53 14.38
N VAL A 2 -4.84 -23.64 14.66
CA VAL A 2 -5.86 -22.60 14.53
C VAL A 2 -5.52 -21.33 15.33
N THR A 3 -4.96 -21.49 16.53
CA THR A 3 -4.52 -20.38 17.39
C THR A 3 -3.43 -19.51 16.77
N HIS A 4 -2.47 -20.10 16.07
CA HIS A 4 -1.41 -19.35 15.39
C HIS A 4 -1.96 -18.54 14.22
N PHE A 5 -2.88 -19.13 13.44
CA PHE A 5 -3.55 -18.43 12.34
C PHE A 5 -4.38 -17.24 12.85
N PHE A 6 -5.14 -17.47 13.94
CA PHE A 6 -5.96 -16.43 14.57
C PHE A 6 -5.10 -15.26 15.09
N LEU A 7 -3.99 -15.55 15.79
CA LEU A 7 -3.07 -14.52 16.29
C LEU A 7 -2.45 -13.68 15.17
N VAL A 8 -2.01 -14.32 14.09
CA VAL A 8 -1.41 -13.60 12.95
C VAL A 8 -2.44 -12.71 12.26
N THR A 9 -3.66 -13.21 12.05
CA THR A 9 -4.75 -12.44 11.44
C THR A 9 -5.18 -11.27 12.32
N TYR A 10 -5.32 -11.49 13.62
CA TYR A 10 -5.68 -10.45 14.58
C TYR A 10 -4.59 -9.38 14.69
N ALA A 11 -3.32 -9.79 14.78
CA ALA A 11 -2.19 -8.86 14.77
C ALA A 11 -2.17 -8.01 13.49
N GLY A 12 -2.40 -8.61 12.32
CA GLY A 12 -2.50 -7.88 11.06
C GLY A 12 -3.61 -6.84 11.06
N ALA A 13 -4.82 -7.22 11.50
CA ALA A 13 -5.95 -6.31 11.60
C ALA A 13 -5.71 -5.15 12.59
N THR A 14 -5.06 -5.43 13.71
CA THR A 14 -4.69 -4.40 14.71
C THR A 14 -3.67 -3.42 14.14
N ILE A 15 -2.67 -3.92 13.41
CA ILE A 15 -1.67 -3.10 12.72
C ILE A 15 -2.35 -2.18 11.69
N ASP A 16 -3.24 -2.73 10.86
CA ASP A 16 -3.98 -1.95 9.87
C ASP A 16 -4.86 -0.88 10.51
N ALA A 17 -5.55 -1.20 11.61
CA ALA A 17 -6.34 -0.25 12.37
C ALA A 17 -5.48 0.88 12.96
N THR A 18 -4.30 0.55 13.49
CA THR A 18 -3.33 1.52 14.02
C THR A 18 -2.79 2.43 12.92
N MET A 19 -2.45 1.89 11.76
CA MET A 19 -2.00 2.67 10.60
C MET A 19 -3.06 3.67 10.14
N LYS A 20 -4.33 3.26 10.11
CA LYS A 20 -5.45 4.10 9.64
C LYS A 20 -5.89 5.16 10.64
N ASN A 21 -5.97 4.81 11.92
CA ASN A 21 -6.55 5.66 12.95
C ASN A 21 -5.51 6.34 13.86
N GLY A 22 -4.32 5.78 13.98
CA GLY A 22 -3.23 6.31 14.79
C GLY A 22 -2.91 7.78 14.50
N PRO A 23 -2.66 8.17 13.25
CA PRO A 23 -2.37 9.56 12.90
C PRO A 23 -3.50 10.53 13.29
N LEU A 24 -4.77 10.11 13.12
CA LEU A 24 -5.92 10.90 13.52
C LEU A 24 -5.96 11.15 15.04
N LEU A 25 -5.69 10.10 15.84
CA LEU A 25 -5.64 10.19 17.30
C LEU A 25 -4.51 11.11 17.77
N VAL A 26 -3.33 11.00 17.13
CA VAL A 26 -2.19 11.87 17.43
C VAL A 26 -2.51 13.33 17.08
N VAL A 27 -3.08 13.59 15.91
CA VAL A 27 -3.49 14.95 15.51
C VAL A 27 -4.54 15.51 16.49
N GLY A 28 -5.52 14.69 16.89
CA GLY A 28 -6.56 15.10 17.84
C GLY A 28 -6.02 15.43 19.23
N GLY A 29 -5.07 14.64 19.71
CA GLY A 29 -4.46 14.81 21.03
C GLY A 29 -3.45 15.96 21.12
N TRP A 30 -2.67 16.20 20.07
CA TRP A 30 -1.59 17.19 20.09
C TRP A 30 -1.95 18.53 19.44
N VAL A 31 -2.73 18.52 18.36
CA VAL A 31 -3.05 19.73 17.59
C VAL A 31 -4.46 20.23 17.90
N GLY A 32 -5.36 19.33 18.31
CA GLY A 32 -6.70 19.65 18.74
C GLY A 32 -7.80 19.15 17.80
N THR A 33 -9.03 19.25 18.27
CA THR A 33 -10.21 18.65 17.63
C THR A 33 -10.54 19.23 16.24
N ARG A 34 -10.30 20.54 16.03
CA ARG A 34 -10.51 21.19 14.73
C ARG A 34 -9.54 20.61 13.68
N ALA A 35 -8.27 20.43 14.04
CA ALA A 35 -7.27 19.83 13.18
C ALA A 35 -7.58 18.35 12.87
N ALA A 36 -8.09 17.62 13.87
CA ALA A 36 -8.55 16.25 13.68
C ALA A 36 -9.74 16.16 12.72
N GLY A 37 -10.67 17.10 12.78
CA GLY A 37 -11.79 17.19 11.84
C GLY A 37 -11.33 17.40 10.39
N LEU A 38 -10.40 18.35 10.17
CA LEU A 38 -9.76 18.58 8.86
C LEU A 38 -9.04 17.33 8.35
N TYR A 39 -8.24 16.71 9.22
CA TYR A 39 -7.50 15.48 8.89
C TYR A 39 -8.46 14.34 8.54
N ARG A 40 -9.53 14.15 9.31
CA ARG A 40 -10.53 13.13 9.08
C ARG A 40 -11.20 13.27 7.72
N LEU A 41 -11.65 14.49 7.38
CA LEU A 41 -12.31 14.78 6.11
C LEU A 41 -11.35 14.55 4.94
N ALA A 42 -10.13 15.06 5.01
CA ALA A 42 -9.11 14.83 3.98
C ALA A 42 -8.80 13.33 3.81
N SER A 43 -8.68 12.59 4.91
CA SER A 43 -8.46 11.14 4.90
C SER A 43 -9.63 10.38 4.24
N GLN A 44 -10.88 10.77 4.52
CA GLN A 44 -12.05 10.15 3.90
C GLN A 44 -12.10 10.39 2.39
N ILE A 45 -11.79 11.60 1.94
CA ILE A 45 -11.75 11.94 0.51
C ILE A 45 -10.65 11.13 -0.18
N SER A 46 -9.43 11.11 0.38
CA SER A 46 -8.31 10.33 -0.16
C SER A 46 -8.67 8.84 -0.28
N GLN A 47 -9.25 8.23 0.77
CA GLN A 47 -9.67 6.84 0.76
C GLN A 47 -10.80 6.57 -0.26
N SER A 48 -11.73 7.48 -0.44
CA SER A 48 -12.80 7.36 -1.43
C SER A 48 -12.26 7.38 -2.86
N LEU A 49 -11.35 8.30 -3.14
CA LEU A 49 -10.65 8.36 -4.43
C LEU A 49 -9.88 7.07 -4.71
N SER A 50 -9.17 6.54 -3.71
CA SER A 50 -8.44 5.28 -3.83
C SER A 50 -9.36 4.08 -4.06
N LYS A 51 -10.52 4.02 -3.40
CA LYS A 51 -11.51 2.96 -3.62
C LYS A 51 -12.05 2.99 -5.05
N LEU A 52 -12.38 4.17 -5.57
CA LEU A 52 -12.83 4.32 -6.96
C LEU A 52 -11.74 3.87 -7.94
N SER A 53 -10.49 4.28 -7.73
CA SER A 53 -9.36 3.85 -8.55
C SER A 53 -9.13 2.33 -8.48
N THR A 54 -9.32 1.70 -7.31
CA THR A 54 -9.24 0.24 -7.14
C THR A 54 -10.31 -0.48 -7.94
N LEU A 55 -11.55 0.02 -7.93
CA LEU A 55 -12.65 -0.57 -8.69
C LEU A 55 -12.40 -0.49 -10.19
N LEU A 56 -11.94 0.66 -10.68
CA LEU A 56 -11.57 0.85 -12.09
C LEU A 56 -10.42 -0.08 -12.50
N THR A 57 -9.37 -0.17 -11.68
CA THR A 57 -8.22 -1.04 -11.92
C THR A 57 -8.64 -2.51 -11.99
N ARG A 58 -9.54 -2.97 -11.09
CA ARG A 58 -10.05 -4.34 -11.09
C ARG A 58 -10.89 -4.66 -12.32
N SER A 59 -11.69 -3.73 -12.80
CA SER A 59 -12.50 -3.91 -14.02
C SER A 59 -11.62 -4.08 -15.25
N VAL A 60 -10.59 -3.24 -15.41
CA VAL A 60 -9.63 -3.35 -16.52
C VAL A 60 -8.81 -4.64 -16.40
N TYR A 61 -8.42 -5.04 -15.18
CA TYR A 61 -7.62 -6.23 -14.94
C TYR A 61 -8.38 -7.52 -15.26
N ALA A 62 -9.68 -7.61 -14.93
CA ALA A 62 -10.52 -8.75 -15.25
C ALA A 62 -10.62 -8.98 -16.77
N GLU A 63 -10.68 -7.91 -17.56
CA GLU A 63 -10.73 -7.98 -19.02
C GLU A 63 -9.38 -8.42 -19.62
N VAL A 64 -8.27 -7.87 -19.10
CA VAL A 64 -6.91 -8.25 -19.56
C VAL A 64 -6.58 -9.70 -19.15
N ALA A 65 -7.01 -10.17 -17.99
CA ALA A 65 -6.80 -11.54 -17.53
C ALA A 65 -7.60 -12.57 -18.34
N ARG A 66 -8.79 -12.21 -18.83
CA ARG A 66 -9.64 -13.07 -19.67
C ARG A 66 -9.00 -13.43 -21.01
N VAL A 67 -8.16 -12.56 -21.54
CA VAL A 67 -7.49 -12.74 -22.84
C VAL A 67 -6.27 -13.65 -22.75
N ARG A 68 -5.77 -13.98 -21.53
CA ARG A 68 -4.49 -14.66 -21.34
C ARG A 68 -4.55 -15.84 -20.37
N VAL A 69 -5.47 -16.78 -20.56
CA VAL A 69 -5.48 -18.04 -19.79
C VAL A 69 -4.63 -19.08 -20.53
N THR A 70 -3.30 -18.95 -20.53
CA THR A 70 -2.37 -20.07 -20.73
C THR A 70 -0.94 -19.65 -20.40
N SER A 71 -0.34 -20.36 -19.45
CA SER A 71 1.10 -20.63 -19.25
C SER A 71 1.99 -19.75 -18.36
N GLU A 72 2.67 -20.45 -17.45
CA GLU A 72 4.03 -20.35 -16.89
C GLU A 72 4.44 -19.14 -16.01
N GLN A 73 5.33 -19.41 -15.05
CA GLN A 73 5.83 -18.51 -13.99
C GLN A 73 6.40 -17.17 -14.49
N ALA A 74 6.95 -17.13 -15.71
CA ALA A 74 7.39 -15.90 -16.36
C ALA A 74 6.23 -14.90 -16.59
N GLU A 75 5.04 -15.42 -16.86
CA GLU A 75 3.80 -14.62 -17.00
C GLU A 75 3.32 -14.05 -15.69
N PHE A 76 3.48 -14.78 -14.57
CA PHE A 76 3.10 -14.30 -13.26
C PHE A 76 3.91 -13.05 -12.84
N ARG A 77 5.22 -13.04 -13.10
CA ARG A 77 6.06 -11.86 -12.86
C ARG A 77 5.64 -10.69 -13.75
N LYS A 78 5.35 -10.95 -15.02
CA LYS A 78 4.90 -9.93 -15.98
C LYS A 78 3.55 -9.36 -15.56
N LEU A 79 2.62 -10.22 -15.10
CA LEU A 79 1.33 -9.83 -14.56
C LEU A 79 1.46 -8.98 -13.30
N ALA A 80 2.30 -9.36 -12.35
CA ALA A 80 2.53 -8.57 -11.13
C ALA A 80 3.10 -7.19 -11.43
N LEU A 81 4.06 -7.08 -12.36
CA LEU A 81 4.61 -5.80 -12.81
C LEU A 81 3.57 -4.95 -13.55
N GLN A 82 2.79 -5.53 -14.45
CA GLN A 82 1.72 -4.83 -15.15
C GLN A 82 0.65 -4.31 -14.19
N THR A 83 0.23 -5.14 -13.22
CA THR A 83 -0.73 -4.74 -12.19
C THR A 83 -0.20 -3.59 -11.33
N SER A 84 1.07 -3.67 -10.89
CA SER A 84 1.70 -2.60 -10.14
C SER A 84 1.80 -1.31 -10.94
N MET A 85 2.07 -1.39 -12.24
CA MET A 85 2.15 -0.23 -13.12
C MET A 85 0.78 0.43 -13.34
N ILE A 86 -0.28 -0.37 -13.56
CA ILE A 86 -1.65 0.12 -13.68
C ILE A 86 -2.11 0.75 -12.36
N ALA A 87 -1.85 0.08 -11.23
CA ALA A 87 -2.19 0.59 -9.91
C ALA A 87 -1.40 1.88 -9.58
N GLY A 88 -0.12 1.95 -9.96
CA GLY A 88 0.69 3.16 -9.84
C GLY A 88 0.15 4.33 -10.68
N LEU A 89 -0.28 4.06 -11.92
CA LEU A 89 -0.91 5.06 -12.78
C LEU A 89 -2.22 5.57 -12.17
N ALA A 90 -3.05 4.66 -11.67
CA ALA A 90 -4.28 5.01 -10.95
C ALA A 90 -3.99 5.87 -9.70
N GLY A 91 -2.93 5.54 -8.97
CA GLY A 91 -2.43 6.34 -7.85
C GLY A 91 -2.00 7.75 -8.27
N LEU A 92 -1.29 7.89 -9.39
CA LEU A 92 -0.93 9.21 -9.94
C LEU A 92 -2.15 10.04 -10.29
N VAL A 93 -3.20 9.43 -10.82
CA VAL A 93 -4.48 10.12 -11.09
C VAL A 93 -5.11 10.61 -9.78
N VAL A 94 -5.10 9.80 -8.72
CA VAL A 94 -5.59 10.22 -7.39
C VAL A 94 -4.83 11.43 -6.86
N VAL A 95 -3.49 11.41 -6.96
CA VAL A 95 -2.65 12.56 -6.57
C VAL A 95 -2.94 13.77 -7.43
N GLY A 96 -3.09 13.60 -8.74
CA GLY A 96 -3.44 14.66 -9.67
C GLY A 96 -4.78 15.33 -9.32
N ILE A 97 -5.81 14.53 -9.03
CA ILE A 97 -7.12 15.03 -8.56
C ILE A 97 -6.97 15.77 -7.23
N ALA A 98 -6.21 15.23 -6.28
CA ALA A 98 -5.97 15.88 -4.99
C ALA A 98 -5.25 17.23 -5.13
N LEU A 99 -4.30 17.34 -6.07
CA LEU A 99 -3.57 18.57 -6.34
C LEU A 99 -4.45 19.64 -7.03
N VAL A 100 -5.23 19.25 -8.03
CA VAL A 100 -6.00 20.18 -8.86
C VAL A 100 -7.34 20.53 -8.22
N ALA A 101 -8.06 19.54 -7.71
CA ALA A 101 -9.42 19.69 -7.22
C ALA A 101 -9.55 19.55 -5.68
N GLY A 102 -8.45 19.31 -4.95
CA GLY A 102 -8.49 19.02 -3.53
C GLY A 102 -9.10 20.14 -2.68
N LYS A 103 -8.79 21.39 -3.00
CA LYS A 103 -9.34 22.56 -2.32
C LYS A 103 -10.86 22.67 -2.54
N GLN A 104 -11.30 22.52 -3.78
CA GLN A 104 -12.70 22.56 -4.18
C GLN A 104 -13.52 21.41 -3.56
N LEU A 105 -12.96 20.20 -3.57
CA LEU A 105 -13.59 19.02 -2.97
C LEU A 105 -13.80 19.20 -1.47
N LEU A 106 -12.79 19.71 -0.76
CA LEU A 106 -12.87 19.96 0.67
C LEU A 106 -13.87 21.10 0.99
N GLY A 107 -13.87 22.19 0.20
CA GLY A 107 -14.82 23.28 0.34
C GLY A 107 -16.25 22.84 0.06
N LEU A 108 -16.48 22.01 -0.98
CA LEU A 108 -17.81 21.53 -1.34
C LEU A 108 -18.41 20.59 -0.27
N ILE A 109 -17.59 19.73 0.33
CA ILE A 109 -18.04 18.71 1.29
C ILE A 109 -18.07 19.26 2.71
N GLY A 110 -17.06 20.04 3.10
CA GLY A 110 -16.87 20.53 4.46
C GLY A 110 -17.19 22.02 4.66
N GLY A 111 -17.42 22.76 3.57
CA GLY A 111 -17.53 24.20 3.57
C GLY A 111 -16.18 24.92 3.57
N ASP A 112 -16.20 26.27 3.46
CA ASP A 112 -15.02 27.12 3.28
C ASP A 112 -13.96 26.94 4.39
N ALA A 113 -14.40 26.60 5.61
CA ALA A 113 -13.51 26.36 6.75
C ALA A 113 -12.56 25.15 6.52
N PHE A 114 -12.88 24.24 5.59
CA PHE A 114 -12.11 23.04 5.30
C PHE A 114 -11.19 23.16 4.08
N GLU A 115 -11.24 24.25 3.34
CA GLU A 115 -10.35 24.46 2.17
C GLU A 115 -8.86 24.37 2.53
N GLY A 116 -8.47 24.77 3.75
CA GLY A 116 -7.11 24.63 4.27
C GLY A 116 -6.64 23.17 4.42
N GLY A 117 -7.57 22.20 4.37
CA GLY A 117 -7.25 20.77 4.41
C GLY A 117 -6.59 20.23 3.14
N ALA A 118 -6.49 21.01 2.06
CA ALA A 118 -5.79 20.59 0.83
C ALA A 118 -4.32 20.21 1.10
N ALA A 119 -3.65 20.90 2.02
CA ALA A 119 -2.28 20.60 2.46
C ALA A 119 -2.17 19.23 3.17
N ILE A 120 -3.28 18.71 3.68
CA ILE A 120 -3.38 17.38 4.31
C ILE A 120 -3.76 16.33 3.27
N LEU A 121 -4.66 16.69 2.33
CA LEU A 121 -5.19 15.77 1.33
C LEU A 121 -4.11 15.26 0.37
N VAL A 122 -3.20 16.12 -0.07
CA VAL A 122 -2.15 15.76 -1.03
C VAL A 122 -1.21 14.67 -0.48
N PRO A 123 -0.59 14.81 0.72
CA PRO A 123 0.23 13.72 1.28
C PRO A 123 -0.56 12.43 1.51
N LEU A 124 -1.84 12.52 1.92
CA LEU A 124 -2.69 11.34 2.08
C LEU A 124 -3.01 10.66 0.74
N ALA A 125 -3.18 11.43 -0.33
CA ALA A 125 -3.35 10.89 -1.67
C ALA A 125 -2.07 10.19 -2.17
N ILE A 126 -0.89 10.72 -1.84
CA ILE A 126 0.40 10.08 -2.11
C ILE A 126 0.50 8.75 -1.34
N ALA A 127 0.17 8.74 -0.04
CA ALA A 127 0.12 7.51 0.77
C ALA A 127 -0.79 6.46 0.14
N ALA A 128 -2.00 6.86 -0.22
CA ALA A 128 -2.98 6.00 -0.87
C ALA A 128 -2.51 5.44 -2.22
N SER A 129 -1.69 6.18 -2.96
CA SER A 129 -1.08 5.73 -4.21
C SER A 129 -0.05 4.62 -3.98
N PHE A 130 0.75 4.71 -2.92
CA PHE A 130 1.66 3.63 -2.53
C PHE A 130 0.91 2.40 -2.05
N ASP A 131 -0.19 2.56 -1.30
CA ASP A 131 -1.04 1.45 -0.88
C ASP A 131 -1.64 0.72 -2.10
N LEU A 132 -2.16 1.47 -3.09
CA LEU A 132 -2.67 0.90 -4.34
C LEU A 132 -1.60 0.11 -5.09
N ALA A 133 -0.41 0.67 -5.24
CA ALA A 133 0.71 -0.01 -5.92
C ALA A 133 1.17 -1.26 -5.16
N SER A 134 1.03 -1.30 -3.84
CA SER A 134 1.40 -2.44 -2.98
C SER A 134 0.47 -3.64 -3.13
N VAL A 135 -0.80 -3.41 -3.50
CA VAL A 135 -1.82 -4.49 -3.67
C VAL A 135 -1.35 -5.56 -4.64
N ALA A 136 -0.53 -5.22 -5.65
CA ALA A 136 0.00 -6.17 -6.62
C ALA A 136 1.00 -7.18 -6.02
N PHE A 137 1.66 -6.84 -4.90
CA PHE A 137 2.67 -7.69 -4.28
C PHE A 137 2.09 -8.68 -3.26
N GLU A 138 0.91 -8.41 -2.70
CA GLU A 138 0.27 -9.29 -1.71
C GLU A 138 0.03 -10.72 -2.24
N PRO A 139 -0.53 -10.95 -3.44
CA PRO A 139 -0.73 -12.30 -3.98
C PRO A 139 0.57 -13.07 -4.14
N VAL A 140 1.67 -12.38 -4.50
CA VAL A 140 3.01 -12.98 -4.67
C VAL A 140 3.53 -13.54 -3.35
N LEU A 141 3.38 -12.78 -2.26
CA LEU A 141 3.84 -13.18 -0.93
C LEU A 141 2.95 -14.27 -0.32
N HIS A 142 1.65 -14.25 -0.59
CA HIS A 142 0.70 -15.25 -0.08
C HIS A 142 0.81 -16.58 -0.81
N SER A 143 0.96 -16.59 -2.15
CA SER A 143 1.08 -17.81 -2.96
C SER A 143 2.35 -18.61 -2.65
N THR A 144 3.40 -17.95 -2.17
CA THR A 144 4.68 -18.58 -1.81
C THR A 144 4.75 -19.08 -0.35
N GLY A 145 3.62 -19.07 0.38
CA GLY A 145 3.56 -19.52 1.79
C GLY A 145 4.31 -18.61 2.77
N ARG A 146 4.79 -17.44 2.32
CA ARG A 146 5.61 -16.51 3.12
C ARG A 146 4.81 -15.36 3.70
N ALA A 147 3.60 -15.61 4.18
CA ALA A 147 2.72 -14.61 4.82
C ALA A 147 3.41 -13.83 5.97
N ARG A 148 4.40 -14.44 6.63
CA ARG A 148 5.21 -13.77 7.66
C ARG A 148 5.99 -12.57 7.12
N LEU A 149 6.42 -12.58 5.85
CA LEU A 149 7.14 -11.46 5.24
C LEU A 149 6.21 -10.25 5.07
N SER A 150 4.95 -10.47 4.71
CA SER A 150 3.95 -9.40 4.66
C SER A 150 3.76 -8.74 6.03
N LEU A 151 3.72 -9.53 7.11
CA LEU A 151 3.63 -9.01 8.46
C LEU A 151 4.87 -8.18 8.85
N THR A 152 6.08 -8.64 8.51
CA THR A 152 7.31 -7.87 8.78
C THR A 152 7.35 -6.55 8.03
N ALA A 153 6.91 -6.53 6.76
CA ALA A 153 6.80 -5.28 6.00
C ALA A 153 5.84 -4.29 6.65
N ARG A 154 4.70 -4.77 7.14
CA ARG A 154 3.71 -3.95 7.87
C ARG A 154 4.25 -3.42 9.20
N LEU A 155 5.00 -4.22 9.94
CA LEU A 155 5.66 -3.77 11.18
C LEU A 155 6.70 -2.69 10.91
N ILE A 156 7.49 -2.81 9.85
CA ILE A 156 8.44 -1.77 9.40
C ILE A 156 7.69 -0.49 9.06
N ALA A 157 6.55 -0.58 8.37
CA ALA A 157 5.72 0.56 8.03
C ALA A 157 5.14 1.26 9.28
N VAL A 158 4.69 0.50 10.30
CA VAL A 158 4.23 1.06 11.58
C VAL A 158 5.36 1.77 12.32
N ALA A 159 6.56 1.19 12.36
CA ALA A 159 7.72 1.84 12.95
C ALA A 159 8.07 3.14 12.22
N ALA A 160 8.05 3.12 10.88
CA ALA A 160 8.26 4.31 10.06
C ALA A 160 7.18 5.38 10.32
N LEU A 161 5.91 4.97 10.48
CA LEU A 161 4.83 5.88 10.85
C LEU A 161 5.08 6.52 12.22
N GLY A 162 5.45 5.72 13.23
CA GLY A 162 5.75 6.22 14.57
C GLY A 162 6.88 7.24 14.55
N ILE A 163 7.98 6.93 13.87
CA ILE A 163 9.12 7.83 13.70
C ILE A 163 8.68 9.11 12.95
N GLY A 164 7.94 8.95 11.85
CA GLY A 164 7.45 10.08 11.06
C GLY A 164 6.50 10.98 11.84
N LEU A 165 5.61 10.42 12.66
CA LEU A 165 4.74 11.21 13.52
C LEU A 165 5.56 12.04 14.52
N VAL A 166 6.54 11.45 15.19
CA VAL A 166 7.39 12.18 16.13
C VAL A 166 8.16 13.32 15.44
N LEU A 167 8.68 13.09 14.23
CA LEU A 167 9.46 14.07 13.49
C LEU A 167 8.62 15.20 12.88
N PHE A 168 7.43 14.87 12.36
CA PHE A 168 6.62 15.79 11.56
C PHE A 168 5.43 16.39 12.32
N ILE A 169 5.09 15.91 13.54
CA ILE A 169 3.98 16.46 14.32
C ILE A 169 4.11 17.98 14.57
N PRO A 170 5.32 18.57 14.73
CA PRO A 170 5.45 20.01 14.88
C PRO A 170 4.93 20.83 13.69
N LEU A 171 4.81 20.19 12.50
CA LEU A 171 4.21 20.78 11.29
C LEU A 171 2.66 20.74 11.31
N GLY A 172 2.07 20.30 12.42
CA GLY A 172 0.63 20.19 12.56
C GLY A 172 0.02 19.00 11.78
N PRO A 173 -1.28 19.11 11.39
CA PRO A 173 -1.98 17.99 10.75
C PRO A 173 -1.41 17.60 9.37
N SER A 174 -0.79 18.52 8.65
CA SER A 174 -0.09 18.23 7.39
C SER A 174 1.16 17.39 7.64
N GLY A 175 1.87 17.62 8.74
CA GLY A 175 3.01 16.80 9.16
C GLY A 175 2.61 15.36 9.44
N ALA A 176 1.49 15.13 10.12
CA ALA A 176 0.95 13.79 10.33
C ALA A 176 0.60 13.10 9.00
N ALA A 177 0.06 13.84 8.03
CA ALA A 177 -0.22 13.30 6.69
C ALA A 177 1.07 12.92 5.93
N TRP A 178 2.13 13.71 6.05
CA TRP A 178 3.45 13.36 5.50
C TRP A 178 4.08 12.13 6.18
N ALA A 179 3.87 11.97 7.48
CA ALA A 179 4.29 10.74 8.17
C ALA A 179 3.60 9.49 7.60
N VAL A 180 2.31 9.59 7.27
CA VAL A 180 1.56 8.51 6.61
C VAL A 180 2.10 8.24 5.21
N ALA A 181 2.40 9.28 4.42
CA ALA A 181 2.98 9.15 3.09
C ALA A 181 4.35 8.45 3.14
N MET A 182 5.18 8.82 4.10
CA MET A 182 6.49 8.18 4.33
C MET A 182 6.32 6.70 4.71
N ALA A 183 5.39 6.38 5.61
CA ALA A 183 5.11 5.00 6.00
C ALA A 183 4.58 4.16 4.82
N GLY A 184 3.71 4.72 3.98
CA GLY A 184 3.22 4.09 2.74
C GLY A 184 4.37 3.81 1.76
N PHE A 185 5.27 4.76 1.56
CA PHE A 185 6.46 4.58 0.73
C PHE A 185 7.36 3.46 1.27
N VAL A 186 7.66 3.47 2.57
CA VAL A 186 8.47 2.42 3.23
C VAL A 186 7.81 1.05 3.09
N SER A 187 6.50 0.97 3.28
CA SER A 187 5.72 -0.26 3.08
C SER A 187 5.84 -0.78 1.64
N TYR A 188 5.65 0.09 0.67
CA TYR A 188 5.77 -0.23 -0.76
C TYR A 188 7.15 -0.79 -1.10
N VAL A 189 8.21 -0.10 -0.68
CA VAL A 189 9.61 -0.54 -0.91
C VAL A 189 9.89 -1.86 -0.21
N ALA A 190 9.48 -2.01 1.04
CA ALA A 190 9.69 -3.25 1.81
C ALA A 190 8.98 -4.44 1.15
N MET A 191 7.71 -4.29 0.77
CA MET A 191 6.96 -5.34 0.06
C MET A 191 7.56 -5.66 -1.31
N GLY A 192 7.96 -4.65 -2.07
CA GLY A 192 8.61 -4.80 -3.38
C GLY A 192 9.93 -5.58 -3.29
N VAL A 193 10.79 -5.23 -2.33
CA VAL A 193 12.07 -5.93 -2.10
C VAL A 193 11.83 -7.36 -1.65
N MET A 194 10.87 -7.61 -0.77
CA MET A 194 10.55 -8.96 -0.29
C MET A 194 9.96 -9.84 -1.41
N ALA A 195 9.05 -9.29 -2.22
CA ALA A 195 8.51 -9.98 -3.39
C ALA A 195 9.61 -10.31 -4.40
N TRP A 196 10.48 -9.36 -4.71
CA TRP A 196 11.61 -9.55 -5.61
C TRP A 196 12.57 -10.65 -5.15
N ARG A 197 12.97 -10.62 -3.87
CA ARG A 197 13.85 -11.66 -3.29
C ARG A 197 13.20 -13.04 -3.30
N THR A 198 11.89 -13.11 -3.11
CA THR A 198 11.13 -14.37 -3.15
C THR A 198 11.14 -14.96 -4.56
N LEU A 199 10.89 -14.13 -5.59
CA LEU A 199 10.94 -14.56 -6.99
C LEU A 199 12.32 -15.00 -7.44
N GLN A 200 13.38 -14.33 -6.98
CA GLN A 200 14.76 -14.75 -7.28
C GLN A 200 15.14 -16.09 -6.65
N LYS A 201 14.62 -16.39 -5.46
CA LYS A 201 14.88 -17.67 -4.76
C LYS A 201 14.23 -18.84 -5.48
N ILE A 202 13.00 -18.70 -5.94
CA ILE A 202 12.28 -19.71 -6.71
C ILE A 202 13.05 -20.03 -7.99
N LYS A 203 13.52 -19.01 -8.71
CA LYS A 203 14.32 -19.20 -9.93
C LYS A 203 15.64 -19.95 -9.68
N ARG A 204 16.25 -19.81 -8.51
CA ARG A 204 17.48 -20.54 -8.16
C ARG A 204 17.23 -22.00 -7.82
N GLU A 205 16.10 -22.29 -7.20
CA GLU A 205 15.71 -23.67 -6.83
C GLU A 205 15.30 -24.50 -8.05
N GLU A 206 14.83 -23.89 -9.15
CA GLU A 206 14.51 -24.56 -10.41
C GLU A 206 15.75 -24.88 -11.28
N ILE A 207 16.83 -24.10 -11.18
CA ILE A 207 18.04 -24.29 -12.01
C ILE A 207 18.95 -25.40 -11.45
N VAL A 208 18.85 -25.73 -10.16
CA VAL A 208 19.72 -26.73 -9.50
C VAL A 208 19.32 -28.18 -9.81
N PRO A 209 18.05 -28.59 -9.96
CA PRO A 209 17.70 -29.99 -10.24
C PRO A 209 18.09 -30.48 -11.62
N GLU A 210 18.13 -29.65 -12.67
CA GLU A 210 18.45 -30.04 -14.03
C GLU A 210 19.92 -30.43 -14.20
N GLN A 211 20.84 -30.03 -13.33
CA GLN A 211 22.23 -30.37 -13.40
C GLN A 211 22.60 -31.74 -12.75
N GLU A 212 21.74 -32.22 -11.80
CA GLU A 212 21.99 -33.53 -11.17
C GLU A 212 21.42 -34.72 -11.98
N GLU A 213 20.37 -34.50 -12.79
CA GLU A 213 19.84 -35.57 -13.66
C GLU A 213 20.61 -35.76 -14.99
N GLY A 214 21.30 -34.73 -15.46
CA GLY A 214 22.10 -34.79 -16.68
C GLY A 214 23.46 -35.50 -16.52
N GLY A 215 23.94 -35.72 -15.27
CA GLY A 215 25.25 -36.32 -14.99
C GLY A 215 25.24 -37.85 -14.78
N SER A 216 24.08 -38.48 -14.73
CA SER A 216 23.99 -39.94 -14.42
C SER A 216 23.68 -40.83 -15.62
N THR A 217 23.70 -40.30 -16.86
CA THR A 217 23.38 -41.10 -18.07
C THR A 217 24.60 -41.36 -18.99
N GLU A 218 25.80 -40.94 -18.57
CA GLU A 218 27.05 -41.28 -19.30
C GLU A 218 28.03 -42.02 -18.39
N ALA A 219 27.69 -43.27 -17.99
CA ALA A 219 28.68 -44.25 -17.47
C ALA A 219 28.26 -45.66 -17.84
#